data_c243ec99c4c3b2033766e0d8485db5b5
#
_entry.id   c243ec99c4c3b2033766e0d8485db5b5
#
_cell.length_a   1.000
_cell.length_b   1.000
_cell.length_c   1.000
_cell.angle_alpha   90.00
_cell.angle_beta   90.00
_cell.angle_gamma   90.00
#
_symmetry.space_group_name_H-M   'P 1'
#
loop_
_entity.id
_entity.type
_entity.pdbx_description
1 polymer ?
#
loop_
_entity_poly.entity_id
_entity_poly.type
_entity_poly.pdbx_seq_one_letter_code
_entity_poly.pdbx_strand_id
1 'polypeptide(L)'
;MFSRKAQNVNLDDEIVNQMFEFIHCMHSPRSPIRMMVKRICWEKPQEGWMKLNTDGSSAGNPGLVGCGGIVRDNHGRWISRFSRHIETTNSFVAELWGFRDGLMLCSNLNILSLVVELDAKAIVDVLCRSDYVNNVMSPILNDCRLLIVEVQIFKP
;
A
#
# COMPACT_ATOMS: atom_id res chain seq x y z
N MET A 1 -18.36 25.37 -38.11
CA MET A 1 -16.93 25.07 -38.07
C MET A 1 -16.48 25.30 -36.62
N PHE A 2 -16.62 24.25 -35.78
CA PHE A 2 -16.29 24.31 -34.34
C PHE A 2 -14.95 23.61 -34.14
N SER A 3 -13.91 24.43 -33.88
CA SER A 3 -12.58 23.93 -33.52
C SER A 3 -12.60 23.48 -32.06
N ARG A 4 -12.55 22.17 -31.82
CA ARG A 4 -12.24 21.60 -30.51
C ARG A 4 -10.73 21.72 -30.29
N LYS A 5 -10.32 22.71 -29.50
CA LYS A 5 -9.00 22.68 -28.87
C LYS A 5 -8.97 21.49 -27.89
N ALA A 6 -8.26 20.44 -28.25
CA ALA A 6 -7.85 19.42 -27.31
C ALA A 6 -6.88 20.08 -26.32
N GLN A 7 -7.30 20.21 -25.07
CA GLN A 7 -6.39 20.52 -23.98
C GLN A 7 -5.52 19.27 -23.75
N ASN A 8 -4.28 19.33 -24.22
CA ASN A 8 -3.25 18.39 -23.77
C ASN A 8 -2.98 18.74 -22.30
N VAL A 9 -3.72 18.15 -21.40
CA VAL A 9 -3.34 18.08 -19.99
C VAL A 9 -2.16 17.12 -19.94
N ASN A 10 -0.99 17.66 -19.61
CA ASN A 10 0.24 16.86 -19.52
C ASN A 10 0.04 15.89 -18.35
N LEU A 11 0.01 14.60 -18.64
CA LEU A 11 -0.24 13.53 -17.65
C LEU A 11 0.75 13.61 -16.47
N ASP A 12 1.97 14.11 -16.76
CA ASP A 12 3.01 14.31 -15.77
C ASP A 12 2.65 15.41 -14.76
N ASP A 13 2.01 16.51 -15.20
CA ASP A 13 1.61 17.62 -14.33
C ASP A 13 0.47 17.20 -13.38
N GLU A 14 -0.43 16.34 -13.83
CA GLU A 14 -1.54 15.84 -13.01
C GLU A 14 -1.05 14.89 -11.94
N ILE A 15 -0.09 14.02 -12.27
CA ILE A 15 0.57 13.10 -11.32
C ILE A 15 1.36 13.92 -10.28
N VAL A 16 2.10 14.93 -10.73
CA VAL A 16 2.88 15.82 -9.87
C VAL A 16 1.97 16.59 -8.90
N ASN A 17 0.85 17.15 -9.40
CA ASN A 17 -0.10 17.87 -8.54
C ASN A 17 -0.76 16.96 -7.50
N GLN A 18 -1.16 15.75 -7.87
CA GLN A 18 -1.71 14.77 -6.93
C GLN A 18 -0.67 14.32 -5.89
N MET A 19 0.61 14.22 -6.28
CA MET A 19 1.71 13.99 -5.34
C MET A 19 1.91 15.15 -4.38
N PHE A 20 1.82 16.41 -4.87
CA PHE A 20 1.91 17.60 -4.02
C PHE A 20 0.77 17.67 -3.01
N GLU A 21 -0.47 17.38 -3.40
CA GLU A 21 -1.61 17.28 -2.48
C GLU A 21 -1.40 16.19 -1.43
N PHE A 22 -0.90 15.03 -1.83
CA PHE A 22 -0.57 13.94 -0.92
C PHE A 22 0.53 14.34 0.09
N ILE A 23 1.62 14.94 -0.40
CA ILE A 23 2.72 15.43 0.45
C ILE A 23 2.21 16.53 1.39
N HIS A 24 1.33 17.41 0.91
CA HIS A 24 0.74 18.49 1.73
C HIS A 24 -0.16 17.94 2.85
N CYS A 25 -0.95 16.90 2.57
CA CYS A 25 -1.73 16.19 3.59
C CYS A 25 -0.85 15.49 4.64
N MET A 26 0.37 15.06 4.25
CA MET A 26 1.34 14.44 5.15
C MET A 26 2.11 15.47 5.99
N HIS A 27 2.22 16.73 5.53
CA HIS A 27 2.99 17.81 6.16
C HIS A 27 2.14 18.85 6.89
N SER A 28 0.96 18.48 7.42
CA SER A 28 0.29 19.34 8.41
C SER A 28 1.27 19.67 9.54
N PRO A 29 1.35 20.95 9.99
CA PRO A 29 2.29 21.32 11.04
C PRO A 29 2.01 20.48 12.28
N ARG A 30 2.91 19.55 12.55
CA ARG A 30 2.83 18.70 13.74
C ARG A 30 3.17 19.58 14.94
N SER A 31 2.26 19.63 15.90
CA SER A 31 2.59 20.13 17.26
C SER A 31 3.89 19.45 17.73
N PRO A 32 4.70 20.10 18.59
CA PRO A 32 5.96 19.53 19.05
C PRO A 32 5.68 18.17 19.69
N ILE A 33 6.00 17.11 18.96
CA ILE A 33 5.82 15.74 19.43
C ILE A 33 6.86 15.50 20.51
N ARG A 34 6.40 15.36 21.75
CA ARG A 34 7.19 14.82 22.83
C ARG A 34 7.54 13.39 22.43
N MET A 35 8.79 13.15 22.03
CA MET A 35 9.26 11.81 21.67
C MET A 35 9.13 10.90 22.90
N MET A 36 8.08 10.10 22.93
CA MET A 36 7.99 8.96 23.81
C MET A 36 8.57 7.75 23.07
N VAL A 37 9.67 7.23 23.57
CA VAL A 37 10.23 5.96 23.07
C VAL A 37 9.28 4.86 23.50
N LYS A 38 8.38 4.46 22.61
CA LYS A 38 7.51 3.29 22.77
C LYS A 38 8.24 2.10 22.15
N ARG A 39 8.56 1.07 22.93
CA ARG A 39 8.98 -0.21 22.38
C ARG A 39 7.79 -0.84 21.70
N ILE A 40 7.80 -0.84 20.38
CA ILE A 40 6.80 -1.54 19.57
C ILE A 40 7.36 -2.94 19.36
N CYS A 41 6.72 -3.94 19.97
CA CYS A 41 7.00 -5.34 19.71
C CYS A 41 6.03 -5.85 18.63
N TRP A 42 6.51 -6.76 17.81
CA TRP A 42 5.63 -7.46 16.89
C TRP A 42 4.53 -8.21 17.67
N GLU A 43 3.28 -7.92 17.31
CA GLU A 43 2.12 -8.56 17.94
C GLU A 43 1.68 -9.78 17.13
N LYS A 44 1.49 -10.90 17.80
CA LYS A 44 1.04 -12.15 17.18
C LYS A 44 -0.42 -12.03 16.77
N PRO A 45 -0.83 -12.60 15.62
CA PRO A 45 -2.25 -12.75 15.32
C PRO A 45 -2.88 -13.79 16.25
N GLN A 46 -4.20 -13.82 16.28
CA GLN A 46 -4.97 -14.83 17.01
C GLN A 46 -4.73 -16.24 16.46
N GLU A 47 -5.06 -17.26 17.25
CA GLU A 47 -4.98 -18.64 16.81
C GLU A 47 -5.83 -18.88 15.55
N GLY A 48 -5.26 -19.58 14.57
CA GLY A 48 -5.89 -19.81 13.26
C GLY A 48 -5.77 -18.66 12.28
N TRP A 49 -5.18 -17.52 12.69
CA TRP A 49 -4.93 -16.35 11.83
C TRP A 49 -3.47 -16.28 11.42
N MET A 50 -3.26 -15.75 10.23
CA MET A 50 -1.93 -15.40 9.72
C MET A 50 -1.74 -13.88 9.75
N LYS A 51 -0.50 -13.44 9.74
CA LYS A 51 -0.13 -12.03 9.67
C LYS A 51 0.76 -11.77 8.46
N LEU A 52 0.32 -10.85 7.63
CA LEU A 52 1.08 -10.34 6.49
C LEU A 52 1.67 -8.98 6.88
N ASN A 53 3.00 -8.88 6.80
CA ASN A 53 3.72 -7.62 6.86
C ASN A 53 4.26 -7.32 5.47
N THR A 54 4.01 -6.13 4.95
CA THR A 54 4.55 -5.66 3.67
C THR A 54 5.27 -4.34 3.84
N ASP A 55 6.26 -4.11 3.00
CA ASP A 55 7.04 -2.88 2.97
C ASP A 55 7.43 -2.56 1.51
N GLY A 56 7.40 -1.29 1.19
CA GLY A 56 7.86 -0.75 -0.08
C GLY A 56 8.95 0.29 0.13
N SER A 57 10.01 0.22 -0.63
CA SER A 57 11.10 1.18 -0.54
C SER A 57 11.45 1.79 -1.89
N SER A 58 11.84 3.06 -1.85
CA SER A 58 12.30 3.80 -3.02
C SER A 58 13.66 4.45 -2.72
N ALA A 59 14.64 4.18 -3.58
CA ALA A 59 15.93 4.87 -3.55
C ALA A 59 15.85 6.16 -4.39
N GLY A 60 15.24 7.20 -3.82
CA GLY A 60 14.89 8.46 -4.49
C GLY A 60 13.37 8.61 -4.65
N ASN A 61 12.93 9.77 -5.15
CA ASN A 61 11.51 10.03 -5.40
C ASN A 61 11.32 10.97 -6.62
N PRO A 62 11.10 10.43 -7.83
CA PRO A 62 11.08 9.01 -8.20
C PRO A 62 12.48 8.35 -8.16
N GLY A 63 12.52 7.02 -7.99
CA GLY A 63 13.78 6.27 -7.91
C GLY A 63 13.59 4.78 -8.16
N LEU A 64 14.67 4.01 -8.03
CA LEU A 64 14.61 2.55 -8.06
C LEU A 64 13.78 2.05 -6.89
N VAL A 65 12.80 1.22 -7.17
CA VAL A 65 11.78 0.82 -6.22
C VAL A 65 11.73 -0.70 -6.08
N GLY A 66 11.53 -1.13 -4.87
CA GLY A 66 11.24 -2.52 -4.56
C GLY A 66 10.17 -2.62 -3.50
N CYS A 67 9.49 -3.74 -3.46
CA CYS A 67 8.61 -4.09 -2.37
C CYS A 67 8.81 -5.55 -1.97
N GLY A 68 8.35 -5.87 -0.77
CA GLY A 68 8.42 -7.22 -0.27
C GLY A 68 7.45 -7.45 0.87
N GLY A 69 7.32 -8.69 1.27
CA GLY A 69 6.49 -9.03 2.40
C GLY A 69 6.74 -10.43 2.94
N ILE A 70 6.22 -10.65 4.12
CA ILE A 70 6.34 -11.91 4.84
C ILE A 70 5.01 -12.28 5.49
N VAL A 71 4.66 -13.54 5.38
CA VAL A 71 3.51 -14.15 6.06
C VAL A 71 4.01 -14.97 7.24
N ARG A 72 3.45 -14.73 8.42
CA ARG A 72 3.74 -15.46 9.66
C ARG A 72 2.47 -16.02 10.28
N ASP A 73 2.62 -17.13 10.98
CA ASP A 73 1.54 -17.69 11.79
C ASP A 73 1.46 -17.04 13.19
N ASN A 74 0.51 -17.51 13.98
CA ASN A 74 0.31 -17.09 15.37
C ASN A 74 1.46 -17.49 16.33
N HIS A 75 2.39 -18.33 15.89
CA HIS A 75 3.61 -18.65 16.62
C HIS A 75 4.81 -17.81 16.19
N GLY A 76 4.64 -16.95 15.16
CA GLY A 76 5.70 -16.13 14.57
C GLY A 76 6.57 -16.89 13.56
N ARG A 77 6.19 -18.09 13.17
CA ARG A 77 6.92 -18.89 12.17
C ARG A 77 6.66 -18.33 10.77
N TRP A 78 7.69 -18.28 9.98
CA TRP A 78 7.63 -17.85 8.58
C TRP A 78 6.91 -18.92 7.75
N ILE A 79 5.82 -18.54 7.13
CA ILE A 79 5.05 -19.40 6.24
C ILE A 79 5.49 -19.20 4.80
N SER A 80 5.57 -17.92 4.36
CA SER A 80 6.01 -17.56 3.02
C SER A 80 6.53 -16.12 2.98
N ARG A 81 7.21 -15.78 1.88
CA ARG A 81 7.72 -14.43 1.61
C ARG A 81 7.75 -14.16 0.12
N PHE A 82 7.78 -12.90 -0.25
CA PHE A 82 8.01 -12.46 -1.62
C PHE A 82 8.88 -11.21 -1.62
N SER A 83 9.46 -10.94 -2.77
CA SER A 83 10.08 -9.66 -3.09
C SER A 83 9.86 -9.36 -4.57
N ARG A 84 9.67 -8.07 -4.89
CA ARG A 84 9.53 -7.58 -6.26
C ARG A 84 10.46 -6.41 -6.48
N HIS A 85 11.15 -6.43 -7.61
CA HIS A 85 11.77 -5.24 -8.17
C HIS A 85 10.74 -4.53 -9.04
N ILE A 86 10.56 -3.22 -8.82
CA ILE A 86 9.68 -2.35 -9.58
C ILE A 86 10.58 -1.34 -10.28
N GLU A 87 10.22 -0.97 -11.50
CA GLU A 87 10.92 0.11 -12.21
C GLU A 87 10.77 1.44 -11.44
N THR A 88 11.22 2.53 -12.02
CA THR A 88 11.19 3.83 -11.36
C THR A 88 9.78 4.29 -11.05
N THR A 89 9.45 4.46 -9.77
CA THR A 89 8.18 5.00 -9.29
C THR A 89 8.38 5.67 -7.92
N ASN A 90 7.29 6.02 -7.24
CA ASN A 90 7.31 6.60 -5.90
C ASN A 90 7.05 5.56 -4.80
N SER A 91 7.34 5.92 -3.55
CA SER A 91 7.20 5.04 -2.39
C SER A 91 5.75 4.57 -2.17
N PHE A 92 4.75 5.42 -2.44
CA PHE A 92 3.33 5.05 -2.29
C PHE A 92 2.95 3.90 -3.24
N VAL A 93 3.38 3.97 -4.50
CA VAL A 93 3.13 2.91 -5.49
C VAL A 93 3.88 1.63 -5.11
N ALA A 94 5.09 1.75 -4.54
CA ALA A 94 5.83 0.60 -4.03
C ALA A 94 5.08 -0.14 -2.93
N GLU A 95 4.59 0.60 -1.95
CA GLU A 95 3.77 0.08 -0.86
C GLU A 95 2.49 -0.60 -1.37
N LEU A 96 1.82 0.03 -2.34
CA LEU A 96 0.60 -0.53 -2.95
C LEU A 96 0.88 -1.84 -3.70
N TRP A 97 1.99 -1.94 -4.43
CA TRP A 97 2.43 -3.18 -5.05
C TRP A 97 2.77 -4.25 -4.01
N GLY A 98 3.46 -3.88 -2.93
CA GLY A 98 3.75 -4.78 -1.83
C GLY A 98 2.49 -5.35 -1.21
N PHE A 99 1.50 -4.50 -0.96
CA PHE A 99 0.21 -4.92 -0.43
C PHE A 99 -0.53 -5.88 -1.39
N ARG A 100 -0.64 -5.51 -2.66
CA ARG A 100 -1.29 -6.33 -3.70
C ARG A 100 -0.64 -7.71 -3.82
N ASP A 101 0.69 -7.75 -3.93
CA ASP A 101 1.42 -9.01 -4.10
C ASP A 101 1.36 -9.88 -2.83
N GLY A 102 1.36 -9.25 -1.66
CA GLY A 102 1.15 -9.94 -0.40
C GLY A 102 -0.22 -10.60 -0.29
N LEU A 103 -1.28 -9.89 -0.67
CA LEU A 103 -2.63 -10.44 -0.73
C LEU A 103 -2.74 -11.60 -1.73
N MET A 104 -2.15 -11.44 -2.93
CA MET A 104 -2.11 -12.50 -3.94
C MET A 104 -1.39 -13.73 -3.44
N LEU A 105 -0.27 -13.57 -2.73
CA LEU A 105 0.44 -14.70 -2.10
C LEU A 105 -0.47 -15.40 -1.09
N CYS A 106 -1.18 -14.66 -0.24
CA CYS A 106 -2.09 -15.24 0.74
C CYS A 106 -3.27 -15.96 0.09
N SER A 107 -3.86 -15.42 -0.96
CA SER A 107 -4.91 -16.08 -1.76
C SER A 107 -4.40 -17.38 -2.37
N ASN A 108 -3.22 -17.38 -3.00
CA ASN A 108 -2.61 -18.58 -3.58
C ASN A 108 -2.28 -19.67 -2.54
N LEU A 109 -2.04 -19.28 -1.30
CA LEU A 109 -1.81 -20.21 -0.18
C LEU A 109 -3.11 -20.64 0.51
N ASN A 110 -4.29 -20.21 0.02
CA ASN A 110 -5.59 -20.45 0.61
C ASN A 110 -5.69 -19.97 2.08
N ILE A 111 -5.04 -18.85 2.40
CA ILE A 111 -5.12 -18.22 3.71
C ILE A 111 -6.41 -17.39 3.76
N LEU A 112 -7.38 -17.86 4.54
CA LEU A 112 -8.70 -17.22 4.64
C LEU A 112 -8.80 -16.19 5.77
N SER A 113 -7.93 -16.29 6.79
CA SER A 113 -7.97 -15.40 7.97
C SER A 113 -6.65 -14.67 8.10
N LEU A 114 -6.65 -13.37 7.78
CA LEU A 114 -5.44 -12.58 7.63
C LEU A 114 -5.52 -11.27 8.41
N VAL A 115 -4.50 -10.99 9.20
CA VAL A 115 -4.19 -9.65 9.71
C VAL A 115 -3.14 -9.04 8.80
N VAL A 116 -3.40 -7.85 8.29
CA VAL A 116 -2.43 -7.13 7.46
C VAL A 116 -1.89 -5.92 8.22
N GLU A 117 -0.59 -5.82 8.29
CA GLU A 117 0.12 -4.69 8.88
C GLU A 117 0.83 -3.91 7.76
N LEU A 118 0.35 -2.70 7.55
CA LEU A 118 0.85 -1.75 6.56
C LEU A 118 1.39 -0.52 7.29
N ASP A 119 2.56 -0.04 6.89
CA ASP A 119 3.11 1.18 7.44
C ASP A 119 2.45 2.44 6.84
N ALA A 120 1.88 2.33 5.65
CA ALA A 120 1.25 3.42 4.94
C ALA A 120 -0.26 3.54 5.22
N LYS A 121 -0.64 4.33 6.23
CA LYS A 121 -2.05 4.70 6.50
C LYS A 121 -2.77 5.20 5.25
N ALA A 122 -2.08 5.91 4.38
CA ALA A 122 -2.62 6.45 3.14
C ALA A 122 -3.18 5.39 2.18
N ILE A 123 -2.60 4.18 2.15
CA ILE A 123 -3.14 3.08 1.34
C ILE A 123 -4.50 2.64 1.88
N VAL A 124 -4.62 2.52 3.19
CA VAL A 124 -5.89 2.16 3.84
C VAL A 124 -6.96 3.21 3.53
N ASP A 125 -6.60 4.49 3.61
CA ASP A 125 -7.52 5.59 3.35
C ASP A 125 -8.01 5.59 1.89
N VAL A 126 -7.12 5.33 0.92
CA VAL A 126 -7.48 5.25 -0.51
C VAL A 126 -8.29 3.98 -0.82
N LEU A 127 -7.98 2.84 -0.21
CA LEU A 127 -8.75 1.61 -0.38
C LEU A 127 -10.19 1.73 0.14
N CYS A 128 -10.38 2.48 1.22
CA CYS A 128 -11.70 2.72 1.81
C CYS A 128 -12.56 3.74 1.04
N ARG A 129 -11.96 4.52 0.14
CA ARG A 129 -12.69 5.50 -0.69
C ARG A 129 -13.19 4.83 -1.98
N SER A 130 -14.50 4.77 -2.14
CA SER A 130 -15.14 4.25 -3.36
C SER A 130 -15.07 5.22 -4.55
N ASP A 131 -14.90 6.50 -4.26
CA ASP A 131 -14.89 7.63 -5.22
C ASP A 131 -13.47 7.98 -5.73
N TYR A 132 -12.44 7.32 -5.19
CA TYR A 132 -11.07 7.58 -5.63
C TYR A 132 -10.83 7.01 -7.03
N VAL A 133 -10.67 7.90 -8.00
CA VAL A 133 -10.35 7.58 -9.39
C VAL A 133 -8.98 8.16 -9.73
N ASN A 134 -8.04 7.28 -9.99
CA ASN A 134 -6.73 7.63 -10.52
C ASN A 134 -6.38 6.66 -11.64
N ASN A 135 -6.19 7.17 -12.85
CA ASN A 135 -6.02 6.34 -14.05
C ASN A 135 -4.81 5.38 -13.97
N VAL A 136 -3.79 5.74 -13.23
CA VAL A 136 -2.55 4.95 -13.09
C VAL A 136 -2.67 3.91 -11.97
N MET A 137 -3.27 4.28 -10.84
CA MET A 137 -3.34 3.43 -9.64
C MET A 137 -4.62 2.62 -9.54
N SER A 138 -5.69 3.02 -10.24
CA SER A 138 -6.99 2.35 -10.18
C SER A 138 -6.93 0.86 -10.50
N PRO A 139 -6.14 0.37 -11.47
CA PRO A 139 -6.03 -1.07 -11.71
C PRO A 139 -5.50 -1.83 -10.49
N ILE A 140 -4.41 -1.35 -9.88
CA ILE A 140 -3.81 -2.00 -8.70
C ILE A 140 -4.75 -1.94 -7.50
N LEU A 141 -5.43 -0.80 -7.31
CA LEU A 141 -6.40 -0.63 -6.24
C LEU A 141 -7.60 -1.57 -6.40
N ASN A 142 -8.09 -1.75 -7.62
CA ASN A 142 -9.18 -2.68 -7.90
C ASN A 142 -8.75 -4.13 -7.66
N ASP A 143 -7.54 -4.52 -8.08
CA ASP A 143 -6.98 -5.83 -7.75
C ASP A 143 -6.94 -6.04 -6.22
N CYS A 144 -6.44 -5.05 -5.48
CA CYS A 144 -6.40 -5.12 -4.02
C CYS A 144 -7.80 -5.28 -3.42
N ARG A 145 -8.79 -4.54 -3.90
CA ARG A 145 -10.17 -4.63 -3.42
C ARG A 145 -10.78 -6.01 -3.66
N LEU A 146 -10.53 -6.61 -4.82
CA LEU A 146 -10.98 -7.97 -5.12
C LEU A 146 -10.33 -8.99 -4.20
N LEU A 147 -9.01 -8.92 -4.03
CA LEU A 147 -8.25 -9.81 -3.14
C LEU A 147 -8.67 -9.67 -1.66
N ILE A 148 -9.03 -8.46 -1.21
CA ILE A 148 -9.55 -8.21 0.14
C ILE A 148 -10.86 -8.98 0.39
N VAL A 149 -11.69 -9.12 -0.64
CA VAL A 149 -12.97 -9.87 -0.51
C VAL A 149 -12.71 -11.37 -0.43
N GLU A 150 -11.70 -11.88 -1.13
CA GLU A 150 -11.33 -13.31 -1.11
C GLU A 150 -10.73 -13.73 0.24
N VAL A 151 -9.99 -12.83 0.87
CA VAL A 151 -9.32 -13.06 2.16
C VAL A 151 -10.07 -12.30 3.24
N GLN A 152 -10.52 -13.00 4.30
CA GLN A 152 -11.12 -12.32 5.46
C GLN A 152 -10.03 -11.50 6.17
N ILE A 153 -10.01 -10.20 5.91
CA ILE A 153 -9.03 -9.31 6.54
C ILE A 153 -9.62 -8.74 7.82
N PHE A 154 -8.96 -9.02 8.94
CA PHE A 154 -9.22 -8.34 10.20
C PHE A 154 -8.42 -7.04 10.25
N LYS A 155 -9.12 -5.92 10.49
CA LYS A 155 -8.51 -4.62 10.76
C LYS A 155 -8.45 -4.46 12.28
N PRO A 156 -7.25 -4.41 12.88
CA PRO A 156 -7.12 -4.13 14.31
C PRO A 156 -7.52 -2.71 14.67
#